data_7376ceabf15ee36698b213a59f18db08
#
_entry.id   7376ceabf15ee36698b213a59f18db08
#
_cell.length_a   1.000
_cell.length_b   1.000
_cell.length_c   1.000
_cell.angle_alpha   90.00
_cell.angle_beta   90.00
_cell.angle_gamma   90.00
#
_symmetry.space_group_name_H-M   'P 1'
#
loop_
_entity.id
_entity.type
_entity.pdbx_description
1 polymer ?
#
loop_
_entity_poly.entity_id
_entity_poly.type
_entity_poly.pdbx_seq_one_letter_code
_entity_poly.pdbx_strand_id
1 'polypeptide(L)'
;YTDDMQTFVCAANESDTPREAKVTIKAYGTSLSQTFSIHQADRSSAFELAEKVTVAELLALGEGKIARNVYVEGTVISDRTTRNYPLAYLDEYTANTMFVEDATGGLWIEFDDAVDNTYDLNDDVAIHMYGQSIARDTYTNGLKIDGLTSSAVQSAVPGKGVEPIVVEDISQLSQYENRLVTLRDVEFVLPYGTLC
;
A
#
# COMPACT_ATOMS: atom_id res chain seq x y z
N TYR A 1 -31.50 -12.56 19.23
CA TYR A 1 -30.59 -11.43 19.00
C TYR A 1 -30.78 -11.02 17.55
N THR A 2 -31.43 -9.90 17.30
CA THR A 2 -31.43 -9.26 15.99
C THR A 2 -30.16 -8.43 15.90
N ASP A 3 -29.33 -8.70 14.90
CA ASP A 3 -28.11 -7.96 14.61
C ASP A 3 -28.53 -6.64 13.93
N ASP A 4 -28.96 -5.68 14.75
CA ASP A 4 -29.32 -4.34 14.27
C ASP A 4 -28.02 -3.55 14.05
N MET A 5 -27.42 -3.69 12.85
CA MET A 5 -26.32 -2.82 12.43
C MET A 5 -26.82 -1.38 12.35
N GLN A 6 -26.26 -0.52 13.19
CA GLN A 6 -26.48 0.93 13.10
C GLN A 6 -25.52 1.51 12.07
N THR A 7 -26.06 2.03 10.98
CA THR A 7 -25.28 2.68 9.94
C THR A 7 -25.29 4.19 10.16
N PHE A 8 -24.10 4.81 10.19
CA PHE A 8 -23.96 6.26 10.24
C PHE A 8 -23.56 6.75 8.85
N VAL A 9 -24.36 7.63 8.28
CA VAL A 9 -24.05 8.29 7.01
C VAL A 9 -23.59 9.70 7.30
N CYS A 10 -22.37 10.03 6.91
CA CYS A 10 -21.82 11.37 6.99
C CYS A 10 -21.94 12.05 5.62
N ALA A 11 -22.44 13.28 5.57
CA ALA A 11 -22.34 14.09 4.36
C ALA A 11 -20.88 14.42 4.06
N ALA A 12 -20.52 14.59 2.78
CA ALA A 12 -19.19 15.00 2.38
C ALA A 12 -18.75 16.29 3.10
N ASN A 13 -17.46 16.42 3.40
CA ASN A 13 -16.90 17.65 3.93
C ASN A 13 -16.62 18.60 2.77
N GLU A 14 -17.49 19.57 2.56
CA GLU A 14 -17.38 20.58 1.50
C GLU A 14 -16.44 21.73 1.85
N SER A 15 -15.85 21.73 3.05
CA SER A 15 -14.96 22.80 3.54
C SER A 15 -13.50 22.51 3.21
N ASP A 16 -12.67 23.58 3.18
CA ASP A 16 -11.23 23.50 2.99
C ASP A 16 -10.49 23.19 4.32
N THR A 17 -11.21 22.73 5.35
CA THR A 17 -10.64 22.34 6.64
C THR A 17 -11.17 20.97 7.07
N PRO A 18 -10.32 20.09 7.62
CA PRO A 18 -10.76 18.82 8.20
C PRO A 18 -11.78 19.06 9.31
N ARG A 19 -12.69 18.13 9.50
CA ARG A 19 -13.64 18.18 10.61
C ARG A 19 -13.67 16.87 11.38
N GLU A 20 -13.98 16.98 12.67
CA GLU A 20 -14.17 15.86 13.58
C GLU A 20 -15.60 15.86 14.13
N ALA A 21 -16.20 14.68 14.22
CA ALA A 21 -17.43 14.46 14.94
C ALA A 21 -17.24 13.35 15.98
N LYS A 22 -17.86 13.50 17.16
CA LYS A 22 -17.88 12.46 18.20
C LYS A 22 -19.24 11.81 18.24
N VAL A 23 -19.27 10.50 18.10
CA VAL A 23 -20.49 9.70 18.22
C VAL A 23 -20.41 8.90 19.52
N THR A 24 -21.43 9.04 20.36
CA THR A 24 -21.55 8.28 21.60
C THR A 24 -22.75 7.35 21.51
N ILE A 25 -22.50 6.05 21.60
CA ILE A 25 -23.52 5.02 21.68
C ILE A 25 -23.75 4.73 23.15
N LYS A 26 -25.02 4.74 23.57
CA LYS A 26 -25.43 4.39 24.96
C LYS A 26 -26.37 3.20 24.91
N ALA A 27 -26.14 2.22 25.77
CA ALA A 27 -27.08 1.13 25.95
C ALA A 27 -28.27 1.60 26.80
N TYR A 28 -29.51 1.46 26.26
CA TYR A 28 -30.72 1.90 26.94
C TYR A 28 -30.88 1.19 28.26
N GLY A 29 -31.23 1.96 29.32
CA GLY A 29 -31.45 1.44 30.68
C GLY A 29 -30.16 1.04 31.43
N THR A 30 -28.97 1.40 30.91
CA THR A 30 -27.70 1.11 31.58
C THR A 30 -26.80 2.35 31.64
N SER A 31 -25.70 2.27 32.39
CA SER A 31 -24.64 3.29 32.40
C SER A 31 -23.56 3.07 31.30
N LEU A 32 -23.72 2.02 30.49
CA LEU A 32 -22.73 1.68 29.47
C LEU A 32 -22.82 2.66 28.30
N SER A 33 -21.68 3.21 27.92
CA SER A 33 -21.53 4.06 26.73
C SER A 33 -20.15 3.89 26.11
N GLN A 34 -20.10 4.00 24.79
CA GLN A 34 -18.87 4.01 24.01
C GLN A 34 -18.86 5.25 23.11
N THR A 35 -17.76 5.98 23.11
CA THR A 35 -17.58 7.14 22.24
C THR A 35 -16.45 6.84 21.24
N PHE A 36 -16.66 7.19 19.97
CA PHE A 36 -15.65 7.15 18.92
C PHE A 36 -15.67 8.45 18.12
N SER A 37 -14.53 8.80 17.54
CA SER A 37 -14.38 9.98 16.68
C SER A 37 -14.48 9.57 15.22
N ILE A 38 -15.15 10.39 14.43
CA ILE A 38 -15.19 10.34 12.98
C ILE A 38 -14.41 11.55 12.47
N HIS A 39 -13.34 11.31 11.74
CA HIS A 39 -12.56 12.35 11.11
C HIS A 39 -12.88 12.40 9.62
N GLN A 40 -13.19 13.59 9.10
CA GLN A 40 -13.31 13.82 7.67
C GLN A 40 -12.25 14.82 7.23
N ALA A 41 -11.47 14.43 6.21
CA ALA A 41 -10.51 15.31 5.55
C ALA A 41 -11.22 16.53 4.93
N ASP A 42 -10.47 17.57 4.62
CA ASP A 42 -10.96 18.71 3.85
C ASP A 42 -11.23 18.31 2.39
N ARG A 43 -11.96 19.18 1.67
CA ARG A 43 -12.31 18.92 0.27
C ARG A 43 -11.07 18.81 -0.62
N SER A 44 -10.02 19.60 -0.33
CA SER A 44 -8.81 19.62 -1.16
C SER A 44 -7.99 18.33 -1.09
N SER A 45 -8.23 17.50 -0.07
CA SER A 45 -7.59 16.20 0.14
C SER A 45 -8.46 15.01 -0.34
N ALA A 46 -9.63 15.28 -0.96
CA ALA A 46 -10.49 14.23 -1.48
C ALA A 46 -9.83 13.53 -2.69
N PHE A 47 -10.02 12.20 -2.80
CA PHE A 47 -9.45 11.39 -3.88
C PHE A 47 -9.90 11.88 -5.27
N GLU A 48 -11.14 12.31 -5.42
CA GLU A 48 -11.71 12.82 -6.69
C GLU A 48 -10.98 14.06 -7.21
N LEU A 49 -10.24 14.76 -6.35
CA LEU A 49 -9.43 15.93 -6.69
C LEU A 49 -7.93 15.60 -6.72
N ALA A 50 -7.55 14.35 -6.46
CA ALA A 50 -6.16 13.94 -6.43
C ALA A 50 -5.54 13.95 -7.84
N GLU A 51 -4.32 14.44 -7.94
CA GLU A 51 -3.51 14.38 -9.14
C GLU A 51 -2.91 12.98 -9.31
N LYS A 52 -3.05 12.39 -10.50
CA LYS A 52 -2.35 11.14 -10.80
C LYS A 52 -0.86 11.41 -10.97
N VAL A 53 -0.04 10.67 -10.25
CA VAL A 53 1.42 10.67 -10.39
C VAL A 53 1.92 9.25 -10.65
N THR A 54 3.10 9.15 -11.25
CA THR A 54 3.80 7.88 -11.44
C THR A 54 4.50 7.45 -10.16
N VAL A 55 4.87 6.17 -10.07
CA VAL A 55 5.67 5.64 -8.96
C VAL A 55 6.99 6.40 -8.82
N ALA A 56 7.67 6.68 -9.94
CA ALA A 56 8.92 7.45 -9.92
C ALA A 56 8.73 8.87 -9.37
N GLU A 57 7.66 9.57 -9.77
CA GLU A 57 7.34 10.92 -9.27
C GLU A 57 6.97 10.90 -7.79
N LEU A 58 6.24 9.87 -7.34
CA LEU A 58 5.92 9.69 -5.93
C LEU A 58 7.19 9.52 -5.09
N LEU A 59 8.07 8.59 -5.48
CA LEU A 59 9.31 8.31 -4.75
C LEU A 59 10.30 9.49 -4.79
N ALA A 60 10.24 10.33 -5.82
CA ALA A 60 11.03 11.57 -5.91
C ALA A 60 10.63 12.63 -4.87
N LEU A 61 9.49 12.49 -4.19
CA LEU A 61 9.12 13.34 -3.05
C LEU A 61 10.06 13.14 -1.85
N GLY A 62 10.74 11.98 -1.77
CA GLY A 62 11.64 11.63 -0.67
C GLY A 62 10.91 11.21 0.59
N GLU A 63 11.68 10.93 1.65
CA GLU A 63 11.16 10.47 2.94
C GLU A 63 10.31 11.54 3.63
N GLY A 64 9.23 11.08 4.27
CA GLY A 64 8.33 11.93 5.03
C GLY A 64 6.86 11.75 4.68
N LYS A 65 6.03 12.58 5.29
CA LYS A 65 4.58 12.56 5.06
C LYS A 65 4.23 13.25 3.74
N ILE A 66 3.43 12.56 2.91
CA ILE A 66 2.95 13.09 1.63
C ILE A 66 1.85 14.12 1.88
N ALA A 67 2.17 15.39 1.68
CA ALA A 67 1.25 16.51 1.86
C ALA A 67 0.50 16.90 0.57
N ARG A 68 0.94 16.41 -0.60
CA ARG A 68 0.25 16.63 -1.88
C ARG A 68 -0.93 15.69 -2.01
N ASN A 69 -2.05 16.18 -2.54
CA ASN A 69 -3.18 15.34 -2.86
C ASN A 69 -2.92 14.62 -4.18
N VAL A 70 -2.27 13.46 -4.10
CA VAL A 70 -1.87 12.64 -5.25
C VAL A 70 -2.31 11.19 -5.08
N TYR A 71 -2.42 10.48 -6.20
CA TYR A 71 -2.62 9.03 -6.21
C TYR A 71 -1.73 8.37 -7.26
N VAL A 72 -1.46 7.09 -7.06
CA VAL A 72 -0.78 6.23 -8.02
C VAL A 72 -1.72 5.13 -8.51
N GLU A 73 -1.53 4.73 -9.75
CA GLU A 73 -2.12 3.50 -10.30
C GLU A 73 -1.00 2.54 -10.69
N GLY A 74 -1.23 1.27 -10.45
CA GLY A 74 -0.27 0.23 -10.84
C GLY A 74 -0.86 -1.16 -10.67
N THR A 75 -0.08 -2.16 -11.03
CA THR A 75 -0.47 -3.58 -10.92
C THR A 75 0.28 -4.23 -9.77
N VAL A 76 -0.42 -5.00 -8.96
CA VAL A 76 0.16 -5.79 -7.87
C VAL A 76 1.02 -6.92 -8.46
N ILE A 77 2.31 -6.95 -8.09
CA ILE A 77 3.31 -7.92 -8.58
C ILE A 77 3.77 -8.89 -7.48
N SER A 78 3.15 -8.85 -6.31
CA SER A 78 3.45 -9.72 -5.18
C SER A 78 2.25 -10.61 -4.85
N ASP A 79 2.53 -11.77 -4.27
CA ASP A 79 1.50 -12.69 -3.77
C ASP A 79 1.53 -12.68 -2.23
N ARG A 80 0.51 -12.13 -1.60
CA ARG A 80 0.37 -12.04 -0.13
C ARG A 80 0.34 -13.38 0.59
N THR A 81 0.13 -14.47 -0.14
CA THR A 81 0.09 -15.85 0.40
C THR A 81 1.44 -16.56 0.34
N THR A 82 2.43 -15.95 -0.31
CA THR A 82 3.79 -16.49 -0.47
C THR A 82 4.83 -15.56 0.16
N ARG A 83 6.07 -16.03 0.30
CA ARG A 83 7.14 -15.28 0.96
C ARG A 83 7.75 -14.24 0.01
N ASN A 84 7.14 -13.07 -0.06
CA ASN A 84 7.63 -11.96 -0.90
C ASN A 84 8.71 -11.09 -0.22
N TYR A 85 8.85 -11.18 1.09
CA TYR A 85 9.79 -10.38 1.84
C TYR A 85 11.18 -11.02 1.84
N PRO A 86 12.27 -10.23 1.63
CA PRO A 86 13.64 -10.77 1.49
C PRO A 86 14.17 -11.48 2.74
N LEU A 87 13.58 -11.25 3.91
CA LEU A 87 13.94 -11.91 5.15
C LEU A 87 13.02 -13.12 5.39
N ALA A 88 13.30 -14.23 4.73
CA ALA A 88 12.49 -15.44 4.70
C ALA A 88 12.14 -16.08 6.07
N TYR A 89 12.75 -15.63 7.15
CA TYR A 89 12.42 -16.08 8.52
C TYR A 89 11.33 -15.24 9.20
N LEU A 90 10.85 -14.17 8.55
CA LEU A 90 9.83 -13.28 9.08
C LEU A 90 8.52 -13.47 8.29
N ASP A 91 7.88 -14.62 8.46
CA ASP A 91 6.64 -14.99 7.76
C ASP A 91 5.50 -13.96 7.97
N GLU A 92 5.48 -13.31 9.11
CA GLU A 92 4.49 -12.27 9.46
C GLU A 92 4.56 -11.03 8.55
N TYR A 93 5.75 -10.69 8.02
CA TYR A 93 5.92 -9.53 7.15
C TYR A 93 5.47 -9.75 5.71
N THR A 94 5.32 -10.99 5.28
CA THR A 94 4.84 -11.27 3.92
C THR A 94 3.38 -10.87 3.75
N ALA A 95 2.56 -11.11 4.76
CA ALA A 95 1.12 -10.85 4.68
C ALA A 95 0.78 -9.35 4.64
N ASN A 96 1.60 -8.49 5.28
CA ASN A 96 1.37 -7.04 5.27
C ASN A 96 2.16 -6.30 4.18
N THR A 97 2.90 -7.02 3.33
CA THR A 97 3.73 -6.43 2.26
C THR A 97 3.06 -6.60 0.90
N MET A 98 3.01 -5.52 0.13
CA MET A 98 2.55 -5.50 -1.25
C MET A 98 3.55 -4.75 -2.12
N PHE A 99 3.83 -5.27 -3.31
CA PHE A 99 4.57 -4.56 -4.34
C PHE A 99 3.65 -4.21 -5.49
N VAL A 100 3.70 -2.95 -5.92
CA VAL A 100 2.91 -2.42 -7.03
C VAL A 100 3.86 -1.85 -8.08
N GLU A 101 3.63 -2.15 -9.34
CA GLU A 101 4.47 -1.67 -10.43
C GLU A 101 3.66 -0.86 -11.44
N ASP A 102 4.24 0.26 -11.89
CA ASP A 102 3.81 0.99 -13.08
C ASP A 102 4.91 1.01 -14.14
N ALA A 103 4.71 1.71 -15.25
CA ALA A 103 5.71 1.82 -16.31
C ALA A 103 7.03 2.46 -15.86
N THR A 104 7.04 3.21 -14.75
CA THR A 104 8.17 4.03 -14.29
C THR A 104 8.96 3.42 -13.15
N GLY A 105 8.35 2.51 -12.37
CA GLY A 105 9.01 1.93 -11.21
C GLY A 105 8.16 0.95 -10.43
N GLY A 106 8.78 0.34 -9.43
CA GLY A 106 8.13 -0.52 -8.44
C GLY A 106 8.00 0.21 -7.10
N LEU A 107 6.86 0.06 -6.45
CA LEU A 107 6.53 0.65 -5.17
C LEU A 107 6.38 -0.45 -4.12
N TRP A 108 7.20 -0.40 -3.08
CA TRP A 108 7.05 -1.23 -1.90
C TRP A 108 6.06 -0.60 -0.93
N ILE A 109 5.06 -1.34 -0.52
CA ILE A 109 4.02 -0.93 0.42
C ILE A 109 4.01 -1.88 1.60
N GLU A 110 4.00 -1.33 2.80
CA GLU A 110 3.77 -2.06 4.04
C GLU A 110 2.49 -1.56 4.68
N PHE A 111 1.54 -2.47 4.92
CA PHE A 111 0.30 -2.15 5.59
C PHE A 111 0.49 -2.11 7.11
N ASP A 112 -0.29 -1.28 7.80
CA ASP A 112 -0.34 -1.23 9.27
C ASP A 112 -0.75 -2.58 9.87
N ASP A 113 -1.71 -3.26 9.24
CA ASP A 113 -2.19 -4.58 9.63
C ASP A 113 -2.25 -5.50 8.40
N ALA A 114 -1.82 -6.74 8.58
CA ALA A 114 -1.87 -7.76 7.53
C ALA A 114 -3.29 -8.01 7.00
N VAL A 115 -4.34 -7.79 7.81
CA VAL A 115 -5.73 -7.93 7.37
C VAL A 115 -6.14 -6.89 6.34
N ASP A 116 -5.43 -5.77 6.25
CA ASP A 116 -5.67 -4.71 5.26
C ASP A 116 -5.14 -5.08 3.87
N ASN A 117 -4.18 -6.01 3.78
CA ASN A 117 -3.67 -6.51 2.51
C ASN A 117 -4.57 -7.63 1.96
N THR A 118 -5.61 -7.25 1.26
CA THR A 118 -6.57 -8.18 0.63
C THR A 118 -6.37 -8.32 -0.89
N TYR A 119 -5.34 -7.72 -1.45
CA TYR A 119 -5.08 -7.59 -2.88
C TYR A 119 -4.30 -8.78 -3.40
N ASP A 120 -4.72 -9.29 -4.55
CA ASP A 120 -4.12 -10.47 -5.16
C ASP A 120 -3.11 -10.09 -6.27
N LEU A 121 -2.22 -11.03 -6.59
CA LEU A 121 -1.30 -10.88 -7.71
C LEU A 121 -2.06 -10.56 -9.00
N ASN A 122 -1.59 -9.56 -9.73
CA ASN A 122 -2.16 -8.99 -10.95
C ASN A 122 -3.41 -8.11 -10.76
N ASP A 123 -3.80 -7.76 -9.54
CA ASP A 123 -4.81 -6.73 -9.37
C ASP A 123 -4.27 -5.37 -9.84
N ASP A 124 -5.08 -4.65 -10.61
CA ASP A 124 -4.83 -3.24 -10.91
C ASP A 124 -5.45 -2.39 -9.80
N VAL A 125 -4.62 -1.56 -9.16
CA VAL A 125 -5.00 -0.77 -7.98
C VAL A 125 -4.82 0.72 -8.21
N ALA A 126 -5.69 1.52 -7.58
CA ALA A 126 -5.51 2.97 -7.44
C ALA A 126 -5.40 3.31 -5.96
N ILE A 127 -4.29 3.95 -5.56
CA ILE A 127 -3.95 4.17 -4.16
C ILE A 127 -3.78 5.67 -3.90
N HIS A 128 -4.58 6.20 -2.98
CA HIS A 128 -4.53 7.58 -2.56
C HIS A 128 -3.37 7.79 -1.58
N MET A 129 -2.44 8.66 -1.93
CA MET A 129 -1.19 8.83 -1.21
C MET A 129 -1.19 10.00 -0.24
N TYR A 130 -2.22 10.86 -0.27
CA TYR A 130 -2.31 11.97 0.67
C TYR A 130 -2.31 11.49 2.13
N GLY A 131 -1.40 12.05 2.92
CA GLY A 131 -1.27 11.71 4.34
C GLY A 131 -0.49 10.42 4.63
N GLN A 132 -0.15 9.62 3.61
CA GLN A 132 0.71 8.46 3.76
C GLN A 132 2.17 8.88 3.99
N SER A 133 3.01 7.95 4.45
CA SER A 133 4.41 8.22 4.75
C SER A 133 5.32 7.42 3.83
N ILE A 134 6.33 8.09 3.25
CA ILE A 134 7.46 7.42 2.62
C ILE A 134 8.54 7.26 3.69
N ALA A 135 8.96 6.04 3.92
CA ALA A 135 10.03 5.72 4.87
C ALA A 135 11.15 4.91 4.18
N ARG A 136 12.30 4.89 4.83
CA ARG A 136 13.42 4.05 4.39
C ARG A 136 13.47 2.78 5.25
N ASP A 137 13.49 1.64 4.60
CA ASP A 137 13.67 0.39 5.28
C ASP A 137 15.10 0.26 5.82
N THR A 138 15.23 -0.18 7.06
CA THR A 138 16.52 -0.21 7.77
C THR A 138 17.45 -1.35 7.31
N TYR A 139 16.91 -2.39 6.68
CA TYR A 139 17.68 -3.56 6.24
C TYR A 139 18.09 -3.45 4.78
N THR A 140 17.16 -3.08 3.91
CA THR A 140 17.39 -3.00 2.46
C THR A 140 17.83 -1.62 2.01
N ASN A 141 17.62 -0.60 2.85
CA ASN A 141 17.81 0.82 2.53
C ASN A 141 16.90 1.32 1.38
N GLY A 142 15.92 0.51 0.95
CA GLY A 142 14.92 0.88 -0.05
C GLY A 142 13.84 1.81 0.52
N LEU A 143 13.19 2.56 -0.36
CA LEU A 143 12.03 3.37 0.02
C LEU A 143 10.75 2.52 -0.01
N LYS A 144 9.88 2.73 0.96
CA LYS A 144 8.56 2.10 1.05
C LYS A 144 7.49 3.09 1.49
N ILE A 145 6.24 2.78 1.19
CA ILE A 145 5.10 3.37 1.90
C ILE A 145 4.93 2.59 3.20
N ASP A 146 4.96 3.29 4.31
CA ASP A 146 4.97 2.72 5.65
C ASP A 146 3.62 2.96 6.33
N GLY A 147 2.99 1.89 6.81
CA GLY A 147 1.73 1.96 7.54
C GLY A 147 0.52 2.31 6.66
N LEU A 148 0.40 1.71 5.47
CA LEU A 148 -0.79 1.91 4.62
C LEU A 148 -2.01 1.24 5.27
N THR A 149 -3.16 1.92 5.22
CA THR A 149 -4.45 1.33 5.59
C THR A 149 -5.25 0.97 4.34
N SER A 150 -6.14 -0.02 4.40
CA SER A 150 -7.00 -0.42 3.28
C SER A 150 -7.86 0.73 2.73
N SER A 151 -8.19 1.72 3.56
CA SER A 151 -8.95 2.91 3.15
C SER A 151 -8.20 3.81 2.14
N ALA A 152 -6.89 3.69 2.05
CA ALA A 152 -6.11 4.41 1.04
C ALA A 152 -6.24 3.79 -0.36
N VAL A 153 -6.56 2.50 -0.46
CA VAL A 153 -6.79 1.84 -1.76
C VAL A 153 -8.21 2.12 -2.21
N GLN A 154 -8.35 2.95 -3.23
CA GLN A 154 -9.64 3.45 -3.72
C GLN A 154 -10.31 2.50 -4.71
N SER A 155 -9.52 1.74 -5.45
CA SER A 155 -10.00 0.66 -6.32
C SER A 155 -9.00 -0.47 -6.40
N ALA A 156 -9.50 -1.68 -6.57
CA ALA A 156 -8.74 -2.87 -6.91
C ALA A 156 -9.61 -3.73 -7.82
N VAL A 157 -9.10 -4.08 -8.99
CA VAL A 157 -9.81 -4.91 -9.97
C VAL A 157 -8.83 -5.92 -10.58
N PRO A 158 -9.26 -7.15 -10.88
CA PRO A 158 -8.40 -8.11 -11.56
C PRO A 158 -7.88 -7.56 -12.88
N GLY A 159 -6.55 -7.47 -13.00
CA GLY A 159 -5.84 -6.99 -14.19
C GLY A 159 -5.25 -8.12 -15.02
N LYS A 160 -4.43 -7.75 -16.00
CA LYS A 160 -3.73 -8.71 -16.88
C LYS A 160 -2.36 -9.11 -16.38
N GLY A 161 -1.87 -8.45 -15.33
CA GLY A 161 -0.51 -8.57 -14.84
C GLY A 161 0.50 -7.72 -15.64
N VAL A 162 1.74 -7.78 -15.19
CA VAL A 162 2.88 -7.06 -15.77
C VAL A 162 3.79 -8.06 -16.48
N GLU A 163 4.23 -7.71 -17.69
CA GLU A 163 5.27 -8.50 -18.37
C GLU A 163 6.62 -8.25 -17.68
N PRO A 164 7.31 -9.31 -17.21
CA PRO A 164 8.59 -9.14 -16.52
C PRO A 164 9.63 -8.50 -17.41
N ILE A 165 10.41 -7.57 -16.86
CA ILE A 165 11.54 -6.95 -17.57
C ILE A 165 12.66 -7.97 -17.68
N VAL A 166 13.12 -8.25 -18.90
CA VAL A 166 14.28 -9.13 -19.11
C VAL A 166 15.55 -8.35 -18.81
N VAL A 167 16.30 -8.81 -17.80
CA VAL A 167 17.60 -8.23 -17.42
C VAL A 167 18.72 -9.12 -17.96
N GLU A 168 19.47 -8.59 -18.92
CA GLU A 168 20.57 -9.30 -19.59
C GLU A 168 21.87 -9.26 -18.78
N ASP A 169 22.04 -8.26 -17.94
CA ASP A 169 23.23 -8.06 -17.11
C ASP A 169 22.84 -7.87 -15.65
N ILE A 170 23.20 -8.82 -14.80
CA ILE A 170 22.89 -8.83 -13.36
C ILE A 170 23.43 -7.58 -12.63
N SER A 171 24.47 -6.92 -13.16
CA SER A 171 24.97 -5.67 -12.58
C SER A 171 23.97 -4.51 -12.68
N GLN A 172 22.96 -4.64 -13.53
CA GLN A 172 21.90 -3.64 -13.73
C GLN A 172 20.70 -3.84 -12.81
N LEU A 173 20.64 -4.91 -12.00
CA LEU A 173 19.49 -5.21 -11.14
C LEU A 173 19.08 -4.06 -10.23
N SER A 174 20.02 -3.26 -9.74
CA SER A 174 19.72 -2.11 -8.90
C SER A 174 18.87 -1.02 -9.59
N GLN A 175 18.75 -1.05 -10.91
CA GLN A 175 17.89 -0.13 -11.66
C GLN A 175 16.41 -0.58 -11.67
N TYR A 176 16.15 -1.82 -11.26
CA TYR A 176 14.84 -2.45 -11.28
C TYR A 176 14.34 -2.80 -9.88
N GLU A 177 14.70 -1.97 -8.90
CA GLU A 177 14.28 -2.15 -7.51
C GLU A 177 12.75 -2.21 -7.40
N ASN A 178 12.25 -3.20 -6.67
CA ASN A 178 10.82 -3.47 -6.47
C ASN A 178 10.02 -3.74 -7.76
N ARG A 179 10.67 -4.14 -8.85
CA ARG A 179 10.03 -4.47 -10.13
C ARG A 179 10.07 -5.97 -10.43
N LEU A 180 9.12 -6.43 -11.23
CA LEU A 180 9.10 -7.80 -11.72
C LEU A 180 10.12 -7.98 -12.84
N VAL A 181 11.14 -8.83 -12.62
CA VAL A 181 12.22 -9.06 -13.57
C VAL A 181 12.38 -10.54 -13.91
N THR A 182 12.86 -10.82 -15.12
CA THR A 182 13.33 -12.14 -15.54
C THR A 182 14.85 -12.09 -15.75
N LEU A 183 15.56 -12.93 -15.02
CA LEU A 183 16.98 -13.21 -15.27
C LEU A 183 17.09 -14.46 -16.13
N ARG A 184 17.90 -14.40 -17.21
CA ARG A 184 18.18 -15.54 -18.07
C ARG A 184 19.57 -16.07 -17.82
N ASP A 185 19.74 -17.36 -18.04
CA ASP A 185 21.05 -18.03 -18.00
C ASP A 185 21.84 -17.77 -16.71
N VAL A 186 21.12 -17.68 -15.57
CA VAL A 186 21.71 -17.50 -14.22
C VAL A 186 21.72 -18.81 -13.45
N GLU A 187 22.78 -19.00 -12.67
CA GLU A 187 22.96 -20.11 -11.76
C GLU A 187 23.10 -19.58 -10.33
N PHE A 188 22.29 -20.11 -9.43
CA PHE A 188 22.41 -19.78 -8.00
C PHE A 188 23.43 -20.71 -7.34
N VAL A 189 24.58 -20.17 -6.93
CA VAL A 189 25.62 -20.91 -6.22
C VAL A 189 25.46 -20.64 -4.72
N LEU A 190 25.18 -21.69 -3.95
CA LEU A 190 25.19 -21.58 -2.50
C LEU A 190 26.61 -21.27 -1.99
N PRO A 191 26.75 -20.57 -0.83
CA PRO A 191 28.06 -20.10 -0.31
C PRO A 191 29.13 -21.17 -0.12
N TYR A 192 28.80 -22.44 -0.27
CA TYR A 192 29.71 -23.57 -0.11
C TYR A 192 29.83 -24.44 -1.36
N GLY A 193 29.49 -23.92 -2.54
CA GLY A 193 29.61 -24.65 -3.79
C GLY A 193 28.60 -25.79 -4.00
N THR A 194 27.51 -25.79 -3.24
CA THR A 194 26.39 -26.70 -3.46
C THR A 194 25.42 -26.05 -4.46
N LEU A 195 25.20 -26.68 -5.60
CA LEU A 195 24.19 -26.28 -6.56
C LEU A 195 22.77 -26.49 -5.98
N CYS A 196 21.86 -25.58 -6.23
CA CYS A 196 20.46 -25.72 -5.92
C CYS A 196 19.72 -26.40 -7.07
#